data_808501ace252823afad86ea8172c54ab
#
_entry.id   808501ace252823afad86ea8172c54ab
#
_cell.length_a   1.000
_cell.length_b   1.000
_cell.length_c   1.000
_cell.angle_alpha   90.00
_cell.angle_beta   90.00
_cell.angle_gamma   90.00
#
_symmetry.space_group_name_H-M   'P 1'
#
loop_
_entity.id
_entity.type
_entity.pdbx_description
1 polymer ?
#
loop_
_entity_poly.entity_id
_entity_poly.type
_entity_poly.pdbx_seq_one_letter_code
_entity_poly.pdbx_strand_id
1 'polypeptide(L)'
;VTNGGKHALYEALQTIVDPGDQVLLPAPYWTTYPEAITLAGGEPVVLPTTEATGFRVTVEQLEPARTPRTKALFFVSPGNPSGAVYPPAEVEAIGQWALETGVWVLSDEIYEHLTYDGHEFRSMPGVVPELAGTTLIFNGLAKTYAMTGWRVGWIVGPPDVMQAAINLQSHSTSNVANVSQRAAIAALAGDLSAVAEMRVAYERRGARMHELLSAIPGVTCMAPQGAFYCFPSFERVLGREIAGQTPRSTLELAALLLDEAKVAIVPGEAFGAPGYARLTFAVSDEDIEEGVQRIAKLLA
;
A
#
# COMPACT_ATOMS: atom_id res chain seq x y z
N VAL A 1 8.89 16.70 8.17
CA VAL A 1 7.45 16.55 8.43
C VAL A 1 6.67 17.15 7.26
N THR A 2 5.70 16.41 6.72
CA THR A 2 5.01 16.71 5.45
C THR A 2 3.49 16.75 5.63
N ASN A 3 2.76 17.29 4.63
CA ASN A 3 1.30 17.36 4.62
C ASN A 3 0.65 15.98 4.32
N GLY A 4 0.99 14.97 5.13
CA GLY A 4 0.61 13.57 5.02
C GLY A 4 1.58 12.74 4.17
N GLY A 5 1.47 11.40 4.21
CA GLY A 5 2.36 10.47 3.51
C GLY A 5 2.41 10.65 1.99
N LYS A 6 1.30 11.06 1.35
CA LYS A 6 1.32 11.35 -0.10
C LYS A 6 2.28 12.48 -0.46
N HIS A 7 2.31 13.54 0.35
CA HIS A 7 3.24 14.65 0.15
C HIS A 7 4.69 14.21 0.43
N ALA A 8 4.90 13.35 1.43
CA ALA A 8 6.20 12.76 1.70
C ALA A 8 6.77 12.02 0.47
N LEU A 9 5.95 11.16 -0.14
CA LEU A 9 6.33 10.42 -1.35
C LEU A 9 6.64 11.34 -2.53
N TYR A 10 5.79 12.33 -2.77
CA TYR A 10 5.99 13.31 -3.84
C TYR A 10 7.32 14.05 -3.67
N GLU A 11 7.58 14.61 -2.49
CA GLU A 11 8.82 15.37 -2.23
C GLU A 11 10.07 14.49 -2.32
N ALA A 12 10.01 13.25 -1.82
CA ALA A 12 11.12 12.32 -1.91
C ALA A 12 11.49 12.01 -3.37
N LEU A 13 10.51 11.67 -4.19
CA LEU A 13 10.73 11.36 -5.60
C LEU A 13 11.28 12.60 -6.35
N GLN A 14 10.72 13.80 -6.12
CA GLN A 14 11.23 15.05 -6.71
C GLN A 14 12.66 15.36 -6.26
N THR A 15 13.13 14.78 -5.18
CA THR A 15 14.47 15.05 -4.61
C THR A 15 15.52 14.08 -5.16
N ILE A 16 15.15 12.80 -5.40
CA ILE A 16 16.13 11.77 -5.74
C ILE A 16 16.05 11.25 -7.17
N VAL A 17 14.93 11.45 -7.86
CA VAL A 17 14.72 10.92 -9.23
C VAL A 17 15.04 12.00 -10.25
N ASP A 18 15.90 11.67 -11.20
CA ASP A 18 16.21 12.47 -12.38
C ASP A 18 15.42 11.97 -13.60
N PRO A 19 15.22 12.83 -14.63
CA PRO A 19 14.55 12.40 -15.86
C PRO A 19 15.22 11.19 -16.51
N GLY A 20 14.42 10.12 -16.71
CA GLY A 20 14.88 8.86 -17.29
C GLY A 20 15.37 7.81 -16.28
N ASP A 21 15.42 8.13 -15.00
CA ASP A 21 15.64 7.14 -13.95
C ASP A 21 14.47 6.14 -13.90
N GLN A 22 14.79 4.90 -13.61
CA GLN A 22 13.80 3.83 -13.43
C GLN A 22 13.56 3.54 -11.95
N VAL A 23 12.29 3.39 -11.60
CA VAL A 23 11.88 2.98 -10.25
C VAL A 23 11.15 1.64 -10.33
N LEU A 24 11.72 0.61 -9.72
CA LEU A 24 11.10 -0.71 -9.64
C LEU A 24 9.85 -0.63 -8.75
N LEU A 25 8.73 -1.08 -9.28
CA LEU A 25 7.43 -0.95 -8.65
C LEU A 25 6.70 -2.29 -8.62
N PRO A 26 6.78 -3.07 -7.53
CA PRO A 26 6.00 -4.29 -7.38
C PRO A 26 4.50 -4.02 -7.45
N ALA A 27 3.78 -4.75 -8.29
CA ALA A 27 2.33 -4.72 -8.38
C ALA A 27 1.74 -5.95 -7.65
N PRO A 28 0.59 -5.81 -6.95
CA PRO A 28 -0.25 -4.60 -6.89
C PRO A 28 0.35 -3.50 -6.02
N TYR A 29 0.19 -2.26 -6.46
CA TYR A 29 0.76 -1.06 -5.82
C TYR A 29 -0.34 -0.04 -5.48
N TRP A 30 -0.08 0.89 -4.56
CA TRP A 30 -0.97 2.03 -4.37
C TRP A 30 -0.92 2.97 -5.57
N THR A 31 -2.10 3.36 -6.05
CA THR A 31 -2.32 4.14 -7.27
C THR A 31 -1.50 5.45 -7.38
N THR A 32 -1.00 5.95 -6.26
CA THR A 32 -0.18 7.17 -6.22
C THR A 32 1.26 6.95 -6.68
N TYR A 33 1.82 5.73 -6.52
CA TYR A 33 3.25 5.53 -6.79
C TYR A 33 3.63 5.74 -8.27
N PRO A 34 2.97 5.12 -9.27
CA PRO A 34 3.36 5.34 -10.67
C PRO A 34 3.20 6.79 -11.08
N GLU A 35 2.14 7.46 -10.63
CA GLU A 35 1.90 8.87 -10.94
C GLU A 35 2.98 9.78 -10.33
N ALA A 36 3.37 9.53 -9.09
CA ALA A 36 4.40 10.32 -8.42
C ALA A 36 5.80 10.11 -9.05
N ILE A 37 6.12 8.88 -9.50
CA ILE A 37 7.35 8.58 -10.25
C ILE A 37 7.36 9.37 -11.58
N THR A 38 6.26 9.31 -12.33
CA THR A 38 6.11 9.99 -13.61
C THR A 38 6.19 11.51 -13.46
N LEU A 39 5.57 12.09 -12.42
CA LEU A 39 5.65 13.50 -12.10
C LEU A 39 7.07 13.97 -11.75
N ALA A 40 7.91 13.08 -11.24
CA ALA A 40 9.32 13.35 -10.99
C ALA A 40 10.20 13.18 -12.24
N GLY A 41 9.63 12.77 -13.38
CA GLY A 41 10.35 12.50 -14.62
C GLY A 41 10.93 11.09 -14.72
N GLY A 42 10.66 10.24 -13.75
CA GLY A 42 11.08 8.84 -13.73
C GLY A 42 10.15 7.92 -14.53
N GLU A 43 10.63 6.71 -14.77
CA GLU A 43 9.93 5.63 -15.45
C GLU A 43 9.57 4.52 -14.43
N PRO A 44 8.26 4.26 -14.15
CA PRO A 44 7.88 3.15 -13.30
C PRO A 44 8.07 1.81 -14.04
N VAL A 45 8.91 0.93 -13.50
CA VAL A 45 9.13 -0.42 -13.99
C VAL A 45 8.28 -1.39 -13.15
N VAL A 46 7.11 -1.74 -13.68
CA VAL A 46 6.14 -2.56 -12.97
C VAL A 46 6.58 -4.03 -12.92
N LEU A 47 6.61 -4.60 -11.73
CA LEU A 47 6.94 -6.00 -11.47
C LEU A 47 5.67 -6.73 -11.00
N PRO A 48 5.04 -7.53 -11.85
CA PRO A 48 3.82 -8.24 -11.46
C PRO A 48 4.12 -9.30 -10.39
N THR A 49 3.31 -9.31 -9.35
CA THR A 49 3.25 -10.39 -8.37
C THR A 49 1.85 -11.02 -8.36
N THR A 50 1.70 -12.16 -7.74
CA THR A 50 0.45 -12.92 -7.76
C THR A 50 0.05 -13.38 -6.37
N GLU A 51 -1.19 -13.86 -6.24
CA GLU A 51 -1.65 -14.51 -5.01
C GLU A 51 -0.77 -15.71 -4.62
N ALA A 52 -0.24 -16.47 -5.61
CA ALA A 52 0.66 -17.59 -5.38
C ALA A 52 2.00 -17.19 -4.72
N THR A 53 2.47 -15.96 -4.97
CA THR A 53 3.65 -15.38 -4.30
C THR A 53 3.27 -14.56 -3.05
N GLY A 54 1.99 -14.56 -2.66
CA GLY A 54 1.45 -13.73 -1.59
C GLY A 54 1.56 -12.23 -1.89
N PHE A 55 1.53 -11.84 -3.17
CA PHE A 55 1.71 -10.46 -3.64
C PHE A 55 3.02 -9.81 -3.19
N ARG A 56 4.08 -10.61 -3.04
CA ARG A 56 5.43 -10.16 -2.67
C ARG A 56 6.40 -10.38 -3.83
N VAL A 57 7.27 -9.42 -4.07
CA VAL A 57 8.36 -9.53 -5.05
C VAL A 57 9.55 -10.26 -4.41
N THR A 58 10.32 -10.99 -5.22
CA THR A 58 11.54 -11.66 -4.78
C THR A 58 12.79 -11.09 -5.47
N VAL A 59 13.97 -11.39 -4.94
CA VAL A 59 15.25 -10.97 -5.55
C VAL A 59 15.40 -11.51 -6.96
N GLU A 60 14.90 -12.73 -7.24
CA GLU A 60 14.91 -13.36 -8.56
C GLU A 60 14.05 -12.60 -9.59
N GLN A 61 13.08 -11.81 -9.13
CA GLN A 61 12.30 -10.90 -9.99
C GLN A 61 12.96 -9.53 -10.10
N LEU A 62 13.59 -9.04 -9.03
CA LEU A 62 14.24 -7.73 -8.99
C LEU A 62 15.48 -7.66 -9.88
N GLU A 63 16.38 -8.66 -9.78
CA GLU A 63 17.68 -8.60 -10.47
C GLU A 63 17.55 -8.57 -12.01
N PRO A 64 16.72 -9.39 -12.67
CA PRO A 64 16.54 -9.30 -14.12
C PRO A 64 15.88 -7.99 -14.60
N ALA A 65 15.13 -7.33 -13.73
CA ALA A 65 14.46 -6.07 -14.05
C ALA A 65 15.38 -4.85 -13.84
N ARG A 66 16.49 -5.04 -13.14
CA ARG A 66 17.46 -3.99 -12.87
C ARG A 66 18.26 -3.62 -14.14
N THR A 67 18.42 -2.33 -14.37
CA THR A 67 19.25 -1.77 -15.44
C THR A 67 20.20 -0.70 -14.86
N PRO A 68 21.15 -0.19 -15.64
CA PRO A 68 21.97 0.95 -15.21
C PRO A 68 21.19 2.24 -14.90
N ARG A 69 19.92 2.33 -15.32
CA ARG A 69 19.01 3.43 -15.02
C ARG A 69 18.17 3.21 -13.75
N THR A 70 18.27 2.03 -13.15
CA THR A 70 17.48 1.72 -11.94
C THR A 70 17.97 2.54 -10.76
N LYS A 71 17.15 3.50 -10.34
CA LYS A 71 17.44 4.42 -9.24
C LYS A 71 16.95 3.89 -7.90
N ALA A 72 15.71 3.37 -7.86
CA ALA A 72 15.05 3.00 -6.61
C ALA A 72 14.11 1.82 -6.76
N LEU A 73 13.80 1.19 -5.63
CA LEU A 73 12.76 0.18 -5.43
C LEU A 73 11.71 0.74 -4.47
N PHE A 74 10.43 0.70 -4.84
CA PHE A 74 9.35 0.82 -3.85
C PHE A 74 9.20 -0.48 -3.08
N PHE A 75 9.36 -0.38 -1.77
CA PHE A 75 9.13 -1.48 -0.83
C PHE A 75 8.00 -1.10 0.13
N VAL A 76 6.93 -1.90 0.15
CA VAL A 76 5.71 -1.56 0.90
C VAL A 76 5.28 -2.75 1.74
N SER A 77 5.35 -2.60 3.06
CA SER A 77 4.93 -3.64 4.01
C SER A 77 4.41 -2.99 5.29
N PRO A 78 3.17 -3.32 5.71
CA PRO A 78 2.09 -4.04 5.01
C PRO A 78 1.60 -3.33 3.74
N GLY A 79 1.23 -4.11 2.72
CA GLY A 79 0.89 -3.61 1.40
C GLY A 79 -0.53 -3.06 1.25
N ASN A 80 -0.70 -2.01 0.45
CA ASN A 80 -1.96 -1.55 -0.11
C ASN A 80 -1.89 -1.77 -1.63
N PRO A 81 -2.75 -2.62 -2.22
CA PRO A 81 -4.08 -3.06 -1.76
C PRO A 81 -4.12 -4.47 -1.13
N SER A 82 -3.04 -5.26 -1.18
CA SER A 82 -3.08 -6.71 -0.93
C SER A 82 -3.18 -7.10 0.55
N GLY A 83 -2.77 -6.21 1.47
CA GLY A 83 -2.61 -6.57 2.88
C GLY A 83 -1.43 -7.51 3.16
N ALA A 84 -0.57 -7.77 2.17
CA ALA A 84 0.60 -8.63 2.32
C ALA A 84 1.63 -8.02 3.28
N VAL A 85 2.27 -8.89 4.08
CA VAL A 85 3.39 -8.53 4.97
C VAL A 85 4.60 -9.36 4.55
N TYR A 86 5.74 -8.70 4.34
CA TYR A 86 6.99 -9.39 4.03
C TYR A 86 7.55 -10.03 5.31
N PRO A 87 7.83 -11.34 5.31
CA PRO A 87 8.54 -12.01 6.41
C PRO A 87 9.95 -11.43 6.60
N PRO A 88 10.51 -11.45 7.81
CA PRO A 88 11.85 -10.88 8.10
C PRO A 88 12.95 -11.36 7.15
N ALA A 89 12.95 -12.63 6.78
CA ALA A 89 13.94 -13.20 5.86
C ALA A 89 13.83 -12.63 4.42
N GLU A 90 12.62 -12.33 3.95
CA GLU A 90 12.44 -11.69 2.65
C GLU A 90 12.83 -10.21 2.69
N VAL A 91 12.54 -9.51 3.80
CA VAL A 91 13.01 -8.13 4.03
C VAL A 91 14.54 -8.09 4.00
N GLU A 92 15.21 -9.02 4.69
CA GLU A 92 16.67 -9.14 4.70
C GLU A 92 17.23 -9.41 3.30
N ALA A 93 16.70 -10.38 2.58
CA ALA A 93 17.16 -10.74 1.24
C ALA A 93 17.05 -9.57 0.25
N ILE A 94 15.93 -8.87 0.24
CA ILE A 94 15.72 -7.68 -0.60
C ILE A 94 16.63 -6.55 -0.17
N GLY A 95 16.80 -6.35 1.14
CA GLY A 95 17.70 -5.34 1.69
C GLY A 95 19.17 -5.58 1.31
N GLN A 96 19.65 -6.80 1.41
CA GLN A 96 21.02 -7.16 0.99
C GLN A 96 21.21 -6.94 -0.51
N TRP A 97 20.24 -7.34 -1.34
CA TRP A 97 20.26 -7.06 -2.77
C TRP A 97 20.34 -5.55 -3.06
N ALA A 98 19.53 -4.74 -2.37
CA ALA A 98 19.57 -3.29 -2.56
C ALA A 98 20.91 -2.68 -2.14
N LEU A 99 21.52 -3.17 -1.06
CA LEU A 99 22.84 -2.76 -0.58
C LEU A 99 23.93 -3.09 -1.61
N GLU A 100 23.95 -4.32 -2.12
CA GLU A 100 24.94 -4.80 -3.10
C GLU A 100 24.86 -4.07 -4.44
N THR A 101 23.65 -3.69 -4.86
CA THR A 101 23.40 -3.04 -6.14
C THR A 101 23.45 -1.52 -6.10
N GLY A 102 23.38 -0.93 -4.90
CA GLY A 102 23.31 0.52 -4.71
C GLY A 102 21.93 1.13 -5.06
N VAL A 103 20.91 0.30 -5.23
CA VAL A 103 19.54 0.74 -5.51
C VAL A 103 18.93 1.35 -4.22
N TRP A 104 18.37 2.54 -4.34
CA TRP A 104 17.67 3.18 -3.22
C TRP A 104 16.41 2.40 -2.83
N VAL A 105 16.08 2.40 -1.55
CA VAL A 105 14.82 1.82 -1.07
C VAL A 105 13.86 2.92 -0.65
N LEU A 106 12.67 2.94 -1.24
CA LEU A 106 11.55 3.78 -0.87
C LEU A 106 10.59 2.94 -0.03
N SER A 107 10.79 2.95 1.30
CA SER A 107 10.06 2.09 2.24
C SER A 107 8.81 2.78 2.76
N ASP A 108 7.62 2.36 2.29
CA ASP A 108 6.34 2.86 2.83
C ASP A 108 5.88 1.98 3.99
N GLU A 109 5.97 2.50 5.19
CA GLU A 109 5.73 1.83 6.46
C GLU A 109 4.46 2.34 7.16
N ILE A 110 3.55 2.99 6.41
CA ILE A 110 2.36 3.66 6.96
C ILE A 110 1.42 2.73 7.74
N TYR A 111 1.51 1.41 7.52
CA TYR A 111 0.71 0.37 8.19
C TYR A 111 1.50 -0.44 9.21
N GLU A 112 2.69 -0.02 9.65
CA GLU A 112 3.60 -0.77 10.52
C GLU A 112 2.96 -1.38 11.78
N HIS A 113 1.98 -0.72 12.37
CA HIS A 113 1.26 -1.20 13.56
C HIS A 113 0.01 -2.04 13.26
N LEU A 114 -0.34 -2.21 12.00
CA LEU A 114 -1.54 -2.93 11.56
C LEU A 114 -1.15 -4.25 10.90
N THR A 115 -0.67 -5.18 11.71
CA THR A 115 -0.37 -6.58 11.33
C THR A 115 -1.20 -7.54 12.15
N TYR A 116 -1.56 -8.70 11.58
CA TYR A 116 -2.52 -9.66 12.13
C TYR A 116 -1.94 -11.07 12.15
N ASP A 117 -2.56 -11.97 12.88
CA ASP A 117 -2.27 -13.41 12.91
C ASP A 117 -0.78 -13.75 13.13
N GLY A 118 -0.13 -13.01 14.04
CA GLY A 118 1.29 -13.21 14.37
C GLY A 118 2.29 -12.75 13.29
N HIS A 119 1.83 -12.13 12.20
CA HIS A 119 2.74 -11.50 11.23
C HIS A 119 3.43 -10.29 11.86
N GLU A 120 4.74 -10.22 11.68
CA GLU A 120 5.57 -9.16 12.24
C GLU A 120 6.03 -8.18 11.17
N PHE A 121 5.79 -6.89 11.41
CA PHE A 121 6.43 -5.83 10.63
C PHE A 121 7.92 -5.71 10.99
N ARG A 122 8.75 -5.49 9.97
CA ARG A 122 10.16 -5.14 10.10
C ARG A 122 10.51 -4.00 9.16
N SER A 123 11.03 -2.91 9.70
CA SER A 123 11.61 -1.83 8.89
C SER A 123 12.90 -2.31 8.24
N MET A 124 13.10 -2.01 6.96
CA MET A 124 14.27 -2.52 6.22
C MET A 124 15.60 -2.05 6.81
N PRO A 125 15.82 -0.78 7.17
CA PRO A 125 17.04 -0.37 7.88
C PRO A 125 17.17 -0.96 9.31
N GLY A 126 16.09 -1.45 9.88
CA GLY A 126 16.14 -2.18 11.15
C GLY A 126 16.67 -3.61 11.00
N VAL A 127 16.54 -4.20 9.80
CA VAL A 127 17.06 -5.54 9.46
C VAL A 127 18.44 -5.44 8.80
N VAL A 128 18.66 -4.46 7.92
CA VAL A 128 19.92 -4.18 7.21
C VAL A 128 20.34 -2.75 7.50
N PRO A 129 21.02 -2.49 8.62
CA PRO A 129 21.36 -1.12 9.07
C PRO A 129 22.24 -0.34 8.09
N GLU A 130 23.03 -1.03 7.28
CA GLU A 130 23.91 -0.43 6.28
C GLU A 130 23.13 0.32 5.19
N LEU A 131 21.86 -0.01 4.98
CA LEU A 131 20.98 0.67 4.04
C LEU A 131 20.48 2.04 4.52
N ALA A 132 20.75 2.45 5.77
CA ALA A 132 20.26 3.73 6.28
C ALA A 132 20.69 4.95 5.43
N GLY A 133 21.83 4.83 4.71
CA GLY A 133 22.35 5.85 3.79
C GLY A 133 21.65 5.91 2.42
N THR A 134 20.84 4.92 2.07
CA THR A 134 20.16 4.81 0.77
C THR A 134 18.70 4.39 0.92
N THR A 135 18.12 4.58 2.10
CA THR A 135 16.69 4.31 2.33
C THR A 135 15.95 5.60 2.72
N LEU A 136 14.76 5.78 2.13
CA LEU A 136 13.79 6.77 2.54
C LEU A 136 12.57 6.05 3.12
N ILE A 137 12.32 6.26 4.42
CA ILE A 137 11.14 5.71 5.10
C ILE A 137 10.02 6.74 5.07
N PHE A 138 8.84 6.29 4.67
CA PHE A 138 7.59 7.06 4.67
C PHE A 138 6.66 6.55 5.75
N ASN A 139 6.14 7.46 6.54
CA ASN A 139 5.16 7.13 7.56
C ASN A 139 4.26 8.33 7.89
N GLY A 140 3.30 8.18 8.79
CA GLY A 140 2.42 9.25 9.19
C GLY A 140 1.29 8.81 10.13
N LEU A 141 0.48 9.77 10.55
CA LEU A 141 -0.58 9.53 11.53
C LEU A 141 -1.87 8.98 10.92
N ALA A 142 -1.99 9.04 9.59
CA ALA A 142 -3.26 8.83 8.91
C ALA A 142 -3.88 7.45 9.16
N LYS A 143 -3.04 6.41 9.35
CA LYS A 143 -3.47 5.00 9.42
C LYS A 143 -3.42 4.48 10.85
N THR A 144 -2.23 4.42 11.41
CA THR A 144 -2.00 3.94 12.78
C THR A 144 -2.87 4.65 13.81
N TYR A 145 -3.07 5.96 13.67
CA TYR A 145 -3.83 6.77 14.62
C TYR A 145 -5.22 7.18 14.12
N ALA A 146 -5.69 6.64 12.98
CA ALA A 146 -6.96 7.01 12.34
C ALA A 146 -7.10 8.54 12.11
N MET A 147 -5.98 9.25 11.90
CA MET A 147 -5.91 10.71 11.80
C MET A 147 -5.78 11.18 10.35
N THR A 148 -6.61 10.67 9.45
CA THR A 148 -6.53 10.97 8.01
C THR A 148 -6.67 12.46 7.69
N GLY A 149 -7.59 13.15 8.36
CA GLY A 149 -7.91 14.57 8.14
C GLY A 149 -6.84 15.54 8.67
N TRP A 150 -5.96 15.12 9.57
CA TRP A 150 -4.93 15.96 10.16
C TRP A 150 -3.76 16.24 9.20
N ARG A 151 -3.59 15.43 8.17
CA ARG A 151 -2.58 15.61 7.12
C ARG A 151 -1.15 15.75 7.67
N VAL A 152 -0.73 14.82 8.51
CA VAL A 152 0.65 14.73 9.01
C VAL A 152 1.30 13.43 8.57
N GLY A 153 2.46 13.54 7.95
CA GLY A 153 3.38 12.46 7.60
C GLY A 153 4.82 12.92 7.73
N TRP A 154 5.74 12.05 7.44
CA TRP A 154 7.17 12.36 7.47
C TRP A 154 7.98 11.46 6.55
N ILE A 155 9.18 11.93 6.25
CA ILE A 155 10.26 11.16 5.61
C ILE A 155 11.38 11.04 6.63
N VAL A 156 11.97 9.86 6.73
CA VAL A 156 13.24 9.63 7.44
C VAL A 156 14.25 9.13 6.43
N GLY A 157 15.43 9.74 6.39
CA GLY A 157 16.47 9.38 5.42
C GLY A 157 17.76 10.17 5.62
N PRO A 158 18.73 10.09 4.70
CA PRO A 158 20.01 10.76 4.78
C PRO A 158 19.85 12.29 4.91
N PRO A 159 20.72 12.95 5.71
CA PRO A 159 20.58 14.37 6.01
C PRO A 159 20.59 15.30 4.80
N ASP A 160 21.40 14.99 3.80
CA ASP A 160 21.50 15.78 2.56
C ASP A 160 20.23 15.73 1.72
N VAL A 161 19.63 14.53 1.59
CA VAL A 161 18.33 14.33 0.93
C VAL A 161 17.21 15.01 1.73
N MET A 162 17.24 14.91 3.07
CA MET A 162 16.28 15.61 3.92
C MET A 162 16.39 17.13 3.79
N GLN A 163 17.60 17.67 3.65
CA GLN A 163 17.78 19.10 3.45
C GLN A 163 17.22 19.56 2.08
N ALA A 164 17.41 18.76 1.03
CA ALA A 164 16.86 19.04 -0.29
C ALA A 164 15.31 19.00 -0.26
N ALA A 165 14.73 18.00 0.40
CA ALA A 165 13.27 17.92 0.57
C ALA A 165 12.70 19.09 1.38
N ILE A 166 13.39 19.53 2.45
CA ILE A 166 13.00 20.73 3.23
C ILE A 166 13.01 21.99 2.35
N ASN A 167 14.04 22.15 1.52
CA ASN A 167 14.12 23.27 0.60
C ASN A 167 12.97 23.26 -0.40
N LEU A 168 12.67 22.09 -1.01
CA LEU A 168 11.54 21.92 -1.92
C LEU A 168 10.22 22.25 -1.21
N GLN A 169 9.99 21.70 -0.02
CA GLN A 169 8.78 21.94 0.76
C GLN A 169 8.61 23.43 1.08
N SER A 170 9.70 24.16 1.39
CA SER A 170 9.62 25.58 1.72
C SER A 170 9.11 26.44 0.57
N HIS A 171 9.29 25.98 -0.69
CA HIS A 171 8.84 26.66 -1.91
C HIS A 171 7.56 26.05 -2.51
N SER A 172 7.02 24.96 -1.95
CA SER A 172 5.77 24.35 -2.38
C SER A 172 4.62 24.62 -1.41
N THR A 173 4.54 23.89 -0.32
CA THR A 173 3.43 23.96 0.65
C THR A 173 3.78 24.67 1.95
N SER A 174 5.05 25.02 2.16
CA SER A 174 5.59 25.42 3.47
C SER A 174 5.40 24.33 4.53
N ASN A 175 5.50 24.67 5.80
CA ASN A 175 5.36 23.72 6.90
C ASN A 175 3.92 23.20 7.05
N VAL A 176 3.79 22.03 7.66
CA VAL A 176 2.50 21.48 8.12
C VAL A 176 1.84 22.43 9.13
N ALA A 177 0.53 22.55 9.09
CA ALA A 177 -0.23 23.40 10.02
C ALA A 177 0.15 23.11 11.48
N ASN A 178 0.44 24.15 12.26
CA ASN A 178 0.94 24.01 13.63
C ASN A 178 -0.02 23.23 14.54
N VAL A 179 -1.34 23.39 14.34
CA VAL A 179 -2.35 22.64 15.09
C VAL A 179 -2.24 21.14 14.82
N SER A 180 -2.00 20.74 13.56
CA SER A 180 -1.80 19.34 13.17
C SER A 180 -0.49 18.78 13.76
N GLN A 181 0.59 19.57 13.78
CA GLN A 181 1.85 19.16 14.42
C GLN A 181 1.70 18.98 15.94
N ARG A 182 0.91 19.83 16.62
CA ARG A 182 0.60 19.66 18.04
C ARG A 182 -0.21 18.38 18.29
N ALA A 183 -1.20 18.08 17.45
CA ALA A 183 -1.93 16.83 17.51
C ALA A 183 -1.01 15.61 17.26
N ALA A 184 -0.06 15.74 16.31
CA ALA A 184 0.96 14.71 16.06
C ALA A 184 1.83 14.42 17.29
N ILE A 185 2.30 15.46 17.97
CA ILE A 185 3.09 15.30 19.22
C ILE A 185 2.28 14.54 20.26
N ALA A 186 1.01 14.88 20.45
CA ALA A 186 0.15 14.20 21.42
C ALA A 186 -0.06 12.72 21.07
N ALA A 187 -0.28 12.42 19.78
CA ALA A 187 -0.47 11.05 19.31
C ALA A 187 0.81 10.20 19.48
N LEU A 188 1.97 10.74 19.09
CA LEU A 188 3.25 10.03 19.17
C LEU A 188 3.81 9.91 20.60
N ALA A 189 3.49 10.84 21.48
CA ALA A 189 3.90 10.80 22.89
C ALA A 189 2.94 9.98 23.76
N GLY A 190 1.76 9.64 23.26
CA GLY A 190 0.78 8.80 23.94
C GLY A 190 1.16 7.32 23.93
N ASP A 191 0.41 6.53 24.67
CA ASP A 191 0.51 5.08 24.56
C ASP A 191 -0.19 4.57 23.29
N LEU A 192 0.06 3.33 22.94
CA LEU A 192 -0.55 2.68 21.76
C LEU A 192 -1.80 1.85 22.10
N SER A 193 -2.42 2.07 23.27
CA SER A 193 -3.58 1.26 23.70
C SER A 193 -4.75 1.35 22.72
N ALA A 194 -5.12 2.56 22.29
CA ALA A 194 -6.17 2.76 21.29
C ALA A 194 -5.81 2.15 19.92
N VAL A 195 -4.53 2.16 19.55
CA VAL A 195 -4.05 1.50 18.32
C VAL A 195 -4.17 -0.02 18.46
N ALA A 196 -3.82 -0.58 19.62
CA ALA A 196 -3.95 -2.01 19.89
C ALA A 196 -5.42 -2.47 19.86
N GLU A 197 -6.33 -1.71 20.46
CA GLU A 197 -7.77 -1.99 20.41
C GLU A 197 -8.31 -1.95 18.96
N MET A 198 -7.93 -0.93 18.20
CA MET A 198 -8.30 -0.78 16.79
C MET A 198 -7.74 -1.94 15.94
N ARG A 199 -6.50 -2.35 16.19
CA ARG A 199 -5.87 -3.49 15.50
C ARG A 199 -6.65 -4.78 15.72
N VAL A 200 -7.06 -5.09 16.96
CA VAL A 200 -7.89 -6.25 17.28
C VAL A 200 -9.24 -6.22 16.52
N ALA A 201 -9.87 -5.05 16.46
CA ALA A 201 -11.10 -4.88 15.69
C ALA A 201 -10.88 -5.11 14.19
N TYR A 202 -9.79 -4.60 13.62
CA TYR A 202 -9.46 -4.82 12.21
C TYR A 202 -9.10 -6.27 11.90
N GLU A 203 -8.34 -6.95 12.77
CA GLU A 203 -8.03 -8.37 12.61
C GLU A 203 -9.30 -9.21 12.51
N ARG A 204 -10.25 -9.03 13.43
CA ARG A 204 -11.55 -9.70 13.42
C ARG A 204 -12.37 -9.38 12.16
N ARG A 205 -12.45 -8.10 11.77
CA ARG A 205 -13.17 -7.65 10.58
C ARG A 205 -12.54 -8.16 9.29
N GLY A 206 -11.20 -8.16 9.22
CA GLY A 206 -10.46 -8.70 8.07
C GLY A 206 -10.71 -10.20 7.89
N ALA A 207 -10.64 -10.97 8.98
CA ALA A 207 -10.95 -12.39 8.97
C ALA A 207 -12.40 -12.66 8.52
N ARG A 208 -13.36 -11.87 9.03
CA ARG A 208 -14.77 -12.02 8.65
C ARG A 208 -15.04 -11.65 7.19
N MET A 209 -14.48 -10.54 6.70
CA MET A 209 -14.62 -10.16 5.30
C MET A 209 -14.00 -11.20 4.36
N HIS A 210 -12.83 -11.73 4.71
CA HIS A 210 -12.17 -12.80 3.98
C HIS A 210 -13.04 -14.07 3.91
N GLU A 211 -13.61 -14.50 5.02
CA GLU A 211 -14.53 -15.65 5.08
C GLU A 211 -15.73 -15.46 4.13
N LEU A 212 -16.39 -14.31 4.21
CA LEU A 212 -17.56 -14.00 3.41
C LEU A 212 -17.24 -13.91 1.90
N LEU A 213 -16.13 -13.26 1.53
CA LEU A 213 -15.70 -13.15 0.13
C LEU A 213 -15.31 -14.51 -0.45
N SER A 214 -14.61 -15.33 0.32
CA SER A 214 -14.18 -16.68 -0.09
C SER A 214 -15.34 -17.67 -0.27
N ALA A 215 -16.49 -17.38 0.34
CA ALA A 215 -17.71 -18.16 0.16
C ALA A 215 -18.44 -17.87 -1.15
N ILE A 216 -18.08 -16.79 -1.87
CA ILE A 216 -18.73 -16.43 -3.15
C ILE A 216 -18.17 -17.31 -4.27
N PRO A 217 -19.02 -18.05 -5.03
CA PRO A 217 -18.57 -18.91 -6.12
C PRO A 217 -17.80 -18.13 -7.19
N GLY A 218 -16.55 -18.52 -7.45
CA GLY A 218 -15.68 -17.88 -8.44
C GLY A 218 -14.85 -16.72 -7.91
N VAL A 219 -14.94 -16.40 -6.62
CA VAL A 219 -14.08 -15.42 -5.96
C VAL A 219 -13.02 -16.17 -5.13
N THR A 220 -11.76 -15.76 -5.25
CA THR A 220 -10.66 -16.18 -4.34
C THR A 220 -10.11 -14.95 -3.64
N CYS A 221 -9.61 -15.11 -2.42
CA CYS A 221 -9.08 -14.01 -1.65
C CYS A 221 -8.01 -14.52 -0.69
N MET A 222 -6.83 -13.93 -0.73
CA MET A 222 -5.82 -14.15 0.31
C MET A 222 -6.28 -13.52 1.63
N ALA A 223 -6.08 -14.22 2.75
CA ALA A 223 -6.33 -13.64 4.07
C ALA A 223 -5.42 -12.43 4.29
N PRO A 224 -5.95 -11.28 4.74
CA PRO A 224 -5.13 -10.10 4.97
C PRO A 224 -4.19 -10.32 6.15
N GLN A 225 -2.90 -10.08 5.93
CA GLN A 225 -1.85 -10.17 6.94
C GLN A 225 -1.60 -8.84 7.65
N GLY A 226 -2.03 -7.73 7.02
CA GLY A 226 -1.90 -6.38 7.55
C GLY A 226 -2.75 -5.35 6.80
N ALA A 227 -2.56 -4.07 7.09
CA ALA A 227 -3.34 -2.94 6.60
C ALA A 227 -4.83 -3.07 7.00
N PHE A 228 -5.77 -2.73 6.12
CA PHE A 228 -7.22 -2.91 6.36
C PHE A 228 -7.98 -3.16 5.04
N TYR A 229 -7.40 -4.03 4.18
CA TYR A 229 -7.96 -4.36 2.87
C TYR A 229 -8.02 -5.87 2.66
N CYS A 230 -9.08 -6.31 1.98
CA CYS A 230 -9.11 -7.56 1.24
C CYS A 230 -8.94 -7.27 -0.25
N PHE A 231 -8.23 -8.15 -0.95
CA PHE A 231 -7.93 -8.01 -2.38
C PHE A 231 -8.31 -9.27 -3.15
N PRO A 232 -9.63 -9.56 -3.26
CA PRO A 232 -10.13 -10.75 -3.94
C PRO A 232 -9.92 -10.69 -5.45
N SER A 233 -9.71 -11.87 -6.05
CA SER A 233 -9.79 -12.12 -7.48
C SER A 233 -11.24 -12.37 -7.91
N PHE A 234 -11.65 -11.69 -8.97
CA PHE A 234 -12.91 -11.87 -9.65
C PHE A 234 -12.73 -12.46 -11.07
N GLU A 235 -11.54 -12.94 -11.43
CA GLU A 235 -11.24 -13.44 -12.78
C GLU A 235 -12.25 -14.48 -13.27
N ARG A 236 -12.71 -15.39 -12.40
CA ARG A 236 -13.69 -16.41 -12.74
C ARG A 236 -15.14 -15.90 -12.81
N VAL A 237 -15.36 -14.65 -12.40
CA VAL A 237 -16.66 -13.97 -12.47
C VAL A 237 -16.76 -13.18 -13.77
N LEU A 238 -15.65 -12.64 -14.26
CA LEU A 238 -15.61 -11.88 -15.51
C LEU A 238 -16.03 -12.74 -16.70
N GLY A 239 -16.78 -12.13 -17.63
CA GLY A 239 -17.34 -12.79 -18.81
C GLY A 239 -18.65 -13.57 -18.55
N ARG A 240 -19.13 -13.65 -17.30
CA ARG A 240 -20.46 -14.17 -16.97
C ARG A 240 -21.52 -13.09 -17.19
N GLU A 241 -22.73 -13.50 -17.52
CA GLU A 241 -23.88 -12.60 -17.53
C GLU A 241 -24.33 -12.35 -16.08
N ILE A 242 -24.42 -11.09 -15.68
CA ILE A 242 -24.80 -10.64 -14.35
C ILE A 242 -25.77 -9.47 -14.52
N ALA A 243 -27.02 -9.61 -14.07
CA ALA A 243 -28.06 -8.59 -14.20
C ALA A 243 -28.23 -8.04 -15.65
N GLY A 244 -28.12 -8.92 -16.66
CA GLY A 244 -28.24 -8.56 -18.07
C GLY A 244 -26.98 -7.88 -18.67
N GLN A 245 -25.88 -7.83 -17.95
CA GLN A 245 -24.59 -7.28 -18.40
C GLN A 245 -23.49 -8.35 -18.31
N THR A 246 -22.45 -8.22 -19.14
CA THR A 246 -21.33 -9.17 -19.16
C THR A 246 -20.02 -8.39 -18.94
N PRO A 247 -19.64 -8.10 -17.67
CA PRO A 247 -18.42 -7.37 -17.37
C PRO A 247 -17.19 -8.17 -17.78
N ARG A 248 -16.26 -7.54 -18.52
CA ARG A 248 -15.02 -8.14 -19.02
C ARG A 248 -13.76 -7.67 -18.28
N SER A 249 -13.93 -6.69 -17.40
CA SER A 249 -12.88 -6.13 -16.55
C SER A 249 -13.41 -5.90 -15.14
N THR A 250 -12.51 -5.79 -14.16
CA THR A 250 -12.93 -5.41 -12.80
C THR A 250 -13.38 -3.95 -12.72
N LEU A 251 -12.99 -3.10 -13.67
CA LEU A 251 -13.53 -1.76 -13.81
C LEU A 251 -15.03 -1.79 -14.16
N GLU A 252 -15.44 -2.60 -15.15
CA GLU A 252 -16.85 -2.79 -15.52
C GLU A 252 -17.65 -3.46 -14.39
N LEU A 253 -17.06 -4.46 -13.72
CA LEU A 253 -17.66 -5.12 -12.57
C LEU A 253 -17.87 -4.14 -11.40
N ALA A 254 -16.91 -3.25 -11.12
CA ALA A 254 -17.03 -2.25 -10.07
C ALA A 254 -18.17 -1.26 -10.34
N ALA A 255 -18.36 -0.84 -11.59
CA ALA A 255 -19.49 -0.01 -11.99
C ALA A 255 -20.82 -0.76 -11.78
N LEU A 256 -20.90 -2.01 -12.24
CA LEU A 256 -22.10 -2.86 -12.07
C LEU A 256 -22.45 -3.09 -10.59
N LEU A 257 -21.44 -3.38 -9.74
CA LEU A 257 -21.65 -3.56 -8.30
C LEU A 257 -22.12 -2.27 -7.63
N LEU A 258 -21.64 -1.12 -8.07
CA LEU A 258 -22.09 0.17 -7.57
C LEU A 258 -23.54 0.44 -7.96
N ASP A 259 -23.89 0.17 -9.23
CA ASP A 259 -25.21 0.48 -9.76
C ASP A 259 -26.30 -0.49 -9.28
N GLU A 260 -26.01 -1.79 -9.18
CA GLU A 260 -27.02 -2.80 -8.87
C GLU A 260 -26.99 -3.22 -7.38
N ALA A 261 -25.78 -3.41 -6.80
CA ALA A 261 -25.63 -3.83 -5.41
C ALA A 261 -25.46 -2.65 -4.42
N LYS A 262 -25.22 -1.43 -4.91
CA LYS A 262 -24.89 -0.25 -4.11
C LYS A 262 -23.65 -0.45 -3.22
N VAL A 263 -22.67 -1.19 -3.76
CA VAL A 263 -21.39 -1.45 -3.11
C VAL A 263 -20.26 -0.89 -3.98
N ALA A 264 -19.48 0.00 -3.39
CA ALA A 264 -18.30 0.57 -4.04
C ALA A 264 -17.07 -0.30 -3.75
N ILE A 265 -16.40 -0.74 -4.80
CA ILE A 265 -15.09 -1.40 -4.73
C ILE A 265 -14.09 -0.63 -5.60
N VAL A 266 -12.79 -0.83 -5.37
CA VAL A 266 -11.77 -0.21 -6.24
C VAL A 266 -11.21 -1.28 -7.18
N PRO A 267 -11.33 -1.12 -8.51
CA PRO A 267 -10.89 -2.12 -9.48
C PRO A 267 -9.38 -2.31 -9.46
N GLY A 268 -8.95 -3.55 -9.70
CA GLY A 268 -7.54 -3.95 -9.66
C GLY A 268 -6.68 -3.31 -10.74
N GLU A 269 -7.27 -2.89 -11.85
CA GLU A 269 -6.60 -2.12 -12.91
C GLU A 269 -5.92 -0.86 -12.34
N ALA A 270 -6.53 -0.20 -11.36
CA ALA A 270 -5.97 0.97 -10.71
C ALA A 270 -4.69 0.66 -9.89
N PHE A 271 -4.48 -0.60 -9.55
CA PHE A 271 -3.33 -1.08 -8.78
C PHE A 271 -2.34 -1.90 -9.62
N GLY A 272 -2.51 -1.92 -10.95
CA GLY A 272 -1.70 -2.74 -11.85
C GLY A 272 -1.97 -4.25 -11.75
N ALA A 273 -3.15 -4.66 -11.26
CA ALA A 273 -3.55 -6.06 -11.07
C ALA A 273 -4.98 -6.30 -11.60
N PRO A 274 -5.16 -6.33 -12.94
CA PRO A 274 -6.47 -6.64 -13.55
C PRO A 274 -7.02 -7.97 -13.03
N GLY A 275 -8.34 -8.08 -12.95
CA GLY A 275 -9.01 -9.28 -12.43
C GLY A 275 -9.23 -9.27 -10.91
N TYR A 276 -8.56 -8.38 -10.19
CA TYR A 276 -8.72 -8.19 -8.73
C TYR A 276 -9.54 -6.94 -8.41
N ALA A 277 -9.97 -6.81 -7.16
CA ALA A 277 -10.51 -5.54 -6.65
C ALA A 277 -10.23 -5.39 -5.16
N ARG A 278 -10.10 -4.13 -4.71
CA ARG A 278 -9.86 -3.82 -3.30
C ARG A 278 -11.16 -3.48 -2.58
N LEU A 279 -11.38 -4.15 -1.47
CA LEU A 279 -12.39 -3.81 -0.47
C LEU A 279 -11.70 -3.41 0.84
N THR A 280 -12.31 -2.49 1.58
CA THR A 280 -11.79 -2.08 2.90
C THR A 280 -12.68 -2.64 4.01
N PHE A 281 -12.05 -3.14 5.08
CA PHE A 281 -12.75 -3.50 6.31
C PHE A 281 -12.62 -2.44 7.42
N ALA A 282 -12.17 -1.22 7.06
CA ALA A 282 -12.19 -0.06 7.96
C ALA A 282 -13.59 0.60 7.96
N VAL A 283 -14.62 -0.21 8.16
CA VAL A 283 -16.04 0.16 8.24
C VAL A 283 -16.69 -0.61 9.41
N SER A 284 -18.00 -0.43 9.64
CA SER A 284 -18.71 -1.19 10.69
C SER A 284 -18.81 -2.69 10.36
N ASP A 285 -19.08 -3.51 11.36
CA ASP A 285 -19.30 -4.95 11.16
C ASP A 285 -20.55 -5.19 10.30
N GLU A 286 -21.58 -4.41 10.50
CA GLU A 286 -22.84 -4.45 9.76
C GLU A 286 -22.62 -4.12 8.29
N ASP A 287 -21.82 -3.09 7.99
CA ASP A 287 -21.51 -2.70 6.60
C ASP A 287 -20.71 -3.79 5.87
N ILE A 288 -19.83 -4.51 6.57
CA ILE A 288 -19.10 -5.67 6.00
C ILE A 288 -20.06 -6.78 5.62
N GLU A 289 -20.92 -7.21 6.57
CA GLU A 289 -21.89 -8.27 6.35
C GLU A 289 -22.84 -7.92 5.20
N GLU A 290 -23.46 -6.75 5.26
CA GLU A 290 -24.43 -6.32 4.27
C GLU A 290 -23.77 -6.11 2.91
N GLY A 291 -22.62 -5.46 2.85
CA GLY A 291 -21.92 -5.18 1.59
C GLY A 291 -21.52 -6.46 0.86
N VAL A 292 -20.91 -7.42 1.57
CA VAL A 292 -20.50 -8.69 0.93
C VAL A 292 -21.71 -9.55 0.58
N GLN A 293 -22.78 -9.57 1.39
CA GLN A 293 -24.02 -10.27 1.04
C GLN A 293 -24.68 -9.70 -0.24
N ARG A 294 -24.67 -8.37 -0.42
CA ARG A 294 -25.18 -7.74 -1.65
C ARG A 294 -24.35 -8.14 -2.88
N ILE A 295 -23.01 -8.19 -2.75
CA ILE A 295 -22.14 -8.71 -3.81
C ILE A 295 -22.48 -10.17 -4.11
N ALA A 296 -22.54 -11.04 -3.11
CA ALA A 296 -22.83 -12.45 -3.27
C ALA A 296 -24.18 -12.69 -3.96
N LYS A 297 -25.21 -11.93 -3.57
CA LYS A 297 -26.55 -12.02 -4.17
C LYS A 297 -26.57 -11.62 -5.65
N LEU A 298 -25.78 -10.60 -6.02
CA LEU A 298 -25.73 -10.15 -7.42
C LEU A 298 -24.95 -11.13 -8.29
N LEU A 299 -23.93 -11.79 -7.74
CA LEU A 299 -23.05 -12.72 -8.47
C LEU A 299 -23.58 -14.16 -8.53
N ALA A 300 -24.62 -14.49 -7.76
CA ALA A 300 -25.27 -15.80 -7.74
C ALA A 300 -26.02 -16.08 -9.05
#